data_e3ac1f0184e8147a153d790d4fae77fa
#
_entry.id   e3ac1f0184e8147a153d790d4fae77fa
#
_cell.length_a   1.000
_cell.length_b   1.000
_cell.length_c   1.000
_cell.angle_alpha   90.00
_cell.angle_beta   90.00
_cell.angle_gamma   90.00
#
_symmetry.space_group_name_H-M   'P 1'
#
loop_
_entity.id
_entity.type
_entity.pdbx_description
1 polymer ?
#
loop_
_entity_poly.entity_id
_entity_poly.type
_entity_poly.pdbx_seq_one_letter_code
_entity_poly.pdbx_strand_id
1 'polypeptide(L)'
;VNLLFFVSLAEEKESSATNGTRAEVVQQLEKDLFELYRDPELNVKPTQLEKRGGAYYSEAACSLINSIYNDKRDIQPVNTHNNGAIASIPDESAIEINCVITKEGPRPIAIGDPPVAVRG
;
A
#
# COMPACT_ATOMS: atom_id res chain seq x y z
N VAL A 1 16.94 -6.10 7.11
CA VAL A 1 15.88 -5.53 7.95
C VAL A 1 15.99 -4.02 7.85
N ASN A 2 14.90 -3.43 7.39
CA ASN A 2 14.89 -2.08 6.86
C ASN A 2 15.05 -1.06 7.98
N LEU A 3 16.18 -0.37 8.03
CA LEU A 3 16.44 0.75 8.94
C LEU A 3 15.34 1.84 8.77
N LEU A 4 14.79 1.98 7.55
CA LEU A 4 13.68 2.86 7.22
C LEU A 4 12.40 2.53 8.01
N PHE A 5 12.10 1.25 8.30
CA PHE A 5 10.92 0.88 9.08
C PHE A 5 11.03 1.34 10.54
N PHE A 6 12.21 1.23 11.16
CA PHE A 6 12.42 1.69 12.53
C PHE A 6 12.45 3.22 12.66
N VAL A 7 12.97 3.92 11.65
CA VAL A 7 12.93 5.39 11.60
C VAL A 7 11.49 5.86 11.48
N SER A 8 10.68 5.25 10.60
CA SER A 8 9.26 5.55 10.43
C SER A 8 8.45 5.31 11.71
N LEU A 9 8.70 4.22 12.44
CA LEU A 9 8.06 3.93 13.74
C LEU A 9 8.42 4.95 14.82
N ALA A 10 9.65 5.44 14.85
CA ALA A 10 10.08 6.47 15.80
C ALA A 10 9.42 7.82 15.49
N GLU A 11 9.36 8.19 14.22
CA GLU A 11 8.68 9.40 13.74
C GLU A 11 7.15 9.34 13.98
N GLU A 12 6.52 8.18 13.79
CA GLU A 12 5.10 7.98 14.11
C GLU A 12 4.81 8.09 15.61
N LYS A 13 5.69 7.57 16.47
CA LYS A 13 5.54 7.71 17.93
C LYS A 13 5.69 9.16 18.39
N GLU A 14 6.64 9.90 17.84
CA GLU A 14 6.84 11.32 18.16
C GLU A 14 5.66 12.17 17.62
N SER A 15 5.19 11.91 16.43
CA SER A 15 4.03 12.56 15.83
C SER A 15 2.74 12.28 16.61
N SER A 16 2.55 11.06 17.10
CA SER A 16 1.38 10.69 17.92
C SER A 16 1.38 11.36 19.28
N ALA A 17 2.55 11.63 19.87
CA ALA A 17 2.67 12.33 21.15
C ALA A 17 2.31 13.83 21.05
N THR A 18 2.50 14.43 19.87
CA THR A 18 2.26 15.87 19.63
C THR A 18 0.94 16.19 18.96
N ASN A 19 0.43 15.32 18.09
CA ASN A 19 -0.72 15.58 17.22
C ASN A 19 -1.92 14.64 17.46
N GLY A 20 -1.90 13.79 18.50
CA GLY A 20 -2.86 12.73 18.70
C GLY A 20 -2.54 11.46 17.89
N THR A 21 -3.33 10.42 18.09
CA THR A 21 -3.16 9.16 17.37
C THR A 21 -3.51 9.32 15.88
N ARG A 22 -2.92 8.50 15.02
CA ARG A 22 -3.26 8.48 13.59
C ARG A 22 -4.77 8.32 13.35
N ALA A 23 -5.45 7.54 14.19
CA ALA A 23 -6.89 7.33 14.12
C ALA A 23 -7.68 8.63 14.36
N GLU A 24 -7.31 9.40 15.38
CA GLU A 24 -7.96 10.70 15.69
C GLU A 24 -7.75 11.71 14.57
N VAL A 25 -6.52 11.79 14.04
CA VAL A 25 -6.20 12.66 12.90
C VAL A 25 -7.04 12.29 11.67
N VAL A 26 -7.15 11.00 11.35
CA VAL A 26 -7.96 10.53 10.20
C VAL A 26 -9.43 10.80 10.41
N GLN A 27 -9.97 10.57 11.62
CA GLN A 27 -11.37 10.88 11.94
C GLN A 27 -11.70 12.37 11.77
N GLN A 28 -10.79 13.24 12.17
CA GLN A 28 -11.01 14.69 11.99
C GLN A 28 -10.97 15.07 10.50
N LEU A 29 -9.98 14.55 9.76
CA LEU A 29 -9.89 14.77 8.30
C LEU A 29 -11.14 14.26 7.55
N GLU A 30 -11.71 13.13 7.97
CA GLU A 30 -12.95 12.61 7.37
C GLU A 30 -14.15 13.54 7.66
N LYS A 31 -14.28 14.05 8.88
CA LYS A 31 -15.34 15.03 9.19
C LYS A 31 -15.21 16.28 8.32
N ASP A 32 -14.01 16.82 8.20
CA ASP A 32 -13.75 18.01 7.39
C ASP A 32 -14.05 17.76 5.90
N LEU A 33 -13.70 16.57 5.39
CA LEU A 33 -14.02 16.16 4.02
C LEU A 33 -15.52 16.02 3.78
N PHE A 34 -16.27 15.42 4.72
CA PHE A 34 -17.72 15.29 4.59
C PHE A 34 -18.43 16.65 4.61
N GLU A 35 -17.94 17.63 5.37
CA GLU A 35 -18.46 18.98 5.30
C GLU A 35 -18.21 19.62 3.93
N LEU A 36 -16.99 19.48 3.39
CA LEU A 36 -16.66 19.97 2.06
C LEU A 36 -17.51 19.32 0.95
N TYR A 37 -17.77 18.03 1.04
CA TYR A 37 -18.58 17.29 0.05
C TYR A 37 -20.06 17.61 0.09
N ARG A 38 -20.56 18.37 1.07
CA ARG A 38 -21.93 18.92 1.06
C ARG A 38 -22.13 20.06 0.09
N ASP A 39 -21.04 20.68 -0.35
CA ASP A 39 -21.07 21.73 -1.35
C ASP A 39 -21.19 21.11 -2.75
N PRO A 40 -22.34 21.27 -3.46
CA PRO A 40 -22.52 20.73 -4.80
C PRO A 40 -21.63 21.41 -5.86
N GLU A 41 -21.09 22.58 -5.55
CA GLU A 41 -20.19 23.33 -6.45
C GLU A 41 -18.71 22.95 -6.25
N LEU A 42 -18.40 22.03 -5.34
CA LEU A 42 -17.04 21.59 -5.11
C LEU A 42 -16.48 20.86 -6.35
N ASN A 43 -15.64 21.55 -7.10
CA ASN A 43 -15.04 21.04 -8.34
C ASN A 43 -13.50 20.93 -8.26
N VAL A 44 -12.93 21.16 -7.08
CA VAL A 44 -11.47 21.07 -6.83
C VAL A 44 -11.22 20.00 -5.80
N LYS A 45 -10.17 19.20 -6.01
CA LYS A 45 -9.75 18.16 -5.05
C LYS A 45 -9.36 18.79 -3.71
N PRO A 46 -10.04 18.44 -2.59
CA PRO A 46 -9.67 18.94 -1.27
C PRO A 46 -8.26 18.52 -0.85
N THR A 47 -7.49 19.44 -0.29
CA THR A 47 -6.11 19.17 0.19
C THR A 47 -6.08 18.18 1.34
N GLN A 48 -7.18 18.03 2.11
CA GLN A 48 -7.34 17.06 3.18
C GLN A 48 -7.17 15.61 2.70
N LEU A 49 -7.50 15.32 1.43
CA LEU A 49 -7.32 13.98 0.85
C LEU A 49 -5.85 13.53 0.84
N GLU A 50 -4.91 14.45 0.66
CA GLU A 50 -3.48 14.14 0.67
C GLU A 50 -3.00 13.70 2.07
N LYS A 51 -3.58 14.31 3.11
CA LYS A 51 -3.26 14.01 4.51
C LYS A 51 -3.92 12.73 5.03
N ARG A 52 -5.07 12.34 4.46
CA ARG A 52 -5.78 11.12 4.83
C ARG A 52 -5.01 9.86 4.46
N GLY A 53 -4.14 9.93 3.49
CA GLY A 53 -3.44 8.79 2.88
C GLY A 53 -4.18 8.27 1.64
N GLY A 54 -3.49 7.44 0.87
CA GLY A 54 -4.07 6.88 -0.35
C GLY A 54 -3.96 7.77 -1.59
N ALA A 55 -3.15 8.83 -1.52
CA ALA A 55 -2.96 9.78 -2.62
C ALA A 55 -2.56 9.12 -3.96
N TYR A 56 -1.88 7.98 -3.89
CA TYR A 56 -1.33 7.27 -5.06
C TYR A 56 -2.08 5.97 -5.42
N TYR A 57 -3.21 5.67 -4.80
CA TYR A 57 -3.94 4.43 -5.11
C TYR A 57 -4.47 4.40 -6.54
N SER A 58 -4.93 5.53 -7.06
CA SER A 58 -5.40 5.62 -8.44
C SER A 58 -4.26 5.43 -9.44
N GLU A 59 -3.10 6.02 -9.20
CA GLU A 59 -1.91 5.84 -10.03
C GLU A 59 -1.43 4.39 -10.00
N ALA A 60 -1.36 3.78 -8.83
CA ALA A 60 -0.99 2.37 -8.69
C ALA A 60 -1.98 1.45 -9.42
N ALA A 61 -3.29 1.67 -9.25
CA ALA A 61 -4.32 0.90 -9.94
C ALA A 61 -4.24 1.08 -11.46
N CYS A 62 -4.12 2.30 -11.96
CA CYS A 62 -3.97 2.57 -13.40
C CYS A 62 -2.68 1.96 -13.96
N SER A 63 -1.57 2.03 -13.23
CA SER A 63 -0.31 1.41 -13.60
C SER A 63 -0.45 -0.10 -13.74
N LEU A 64 -1.06 -0.76 -12.75
CA LEU A 64 -1.27 -2.20 -12.75
C LEU A 64 -2.19 -2.64 -13.90
N ILE A 65 -3.33 -1.95 -14.11
CA ILE A 65 -4.25 -2.22 -15.22
C ILE A 65 -3.53 -2.09 -16.56
N ASN A 66 -2.76 -1.01 -16.74
CA ASN A 66 -1.98 -0.76 -17.95
C ASN A 66 -0.92 -1.86 -18.21
N SER A 67 -0.29 -2.35 -17.15
CA SER A 67 0.71 -3.42 -17.25
C SER A 67 0.09 -4.75 -17.63
N ILE A 68 -1.08 -5.10 -17.08
CA ILE A 68 -1.83 -6.31 -17.46
C ILE A 68 -2.33 -6.19 -18.90
N TYR A 69 -2.98 -5.09 -19.24
CA TYR A 69 -3.58 -4.90 -20.57
C TYR A 69 -2.56 -4.94 -21.71
N ASN A 70 -1.38 -4.35 -21.48
CA ASN A 70 -0.33 -4.24 -22.50
C ASN A 70 0.80 -5.29 -22.35
N ASP A 71 0.68 -6.26 -21.46
CA ASP A 71 1.72 -7.28 -21.15
C ASP A 71 3.11 -6.66 -20.96
N LYS A 72 3.18 -5.59 -20.16
CA LYS A 72 4.43 -4.81 -20.02
C LYS A 72 5.57 -5.57 -19.36
N ARG A 73 5.24 -6.54 -18.52
CA ARG A 73 6.19 -7.36 -17.75
C ARG A 73 7.10 -6.55 -16.84
N ASP A 74 6.62 -5.40 -16.39
CA ASP A 74 7.26 -4.62 -15.34
C ASP A 74 7.07 -5.28 -13.97
N ILE A 75 7.87 -4.85 -13.01
CA ILE A 75 7.83 -5.38 -11.65
C ILE A 75 7.04 -4.43 -10.77
N GLN A 76 5.97 -4.95 -10.13
CA GLN A 76 5.14 -4.20 -9.19
C GLN A 76 4.87 -5.05 -7.93
N PRO A 77 4.82 -4.42 -6.73
CA PRO A 77 4.38 -5.09 -5.51
C PRO A 77 2.86 -5.26 -5.54
N VAL A 78 2.38 -6.48 -5.39
CA VAL A 78 0.95 -6.80 -5.39
C VAL A 78 0.64 -7.92 -4.40
N ASN A 79 -0.62 -7.96 -3.95
CA ASN A 79 -1.13 -9.10 -3.20
C ASN A 79 -1.49 -10.22 -4.15
N THR A 80 -0.95 -11.41 -3.90
CA THR A 80 -1.18 -12.60 -4.71
C THR A 80 -1.03 -13.87 -3.87
N HIS A 81 -1.36 -15.04 -4.44
CA HIS A 81 -1.01 -16.32 -3.84
C HIS A 81 0.51 -16.51 -3.81
N ASN A 82 0.99 -17.17 -2.75
CA ASN A 82 2.41 -17.43 -2.57
C ASN A 82 3.01 -18.24 -3.73
N ASN A 83 2.35 -19.33 -4.13
CA ASN A 83 2.78 -20.18 -5.25
C ASN A 83 4.29 -20.53 -5.21
N GLY A 84 4.82 -20.81 -4.01
CA GLY A 84 6.23 -21.15 -3.81
C GLY A 84 7.21 -19.97 -3.80
N ALA A 85 6.74 -18.72 -3.85
CA ALA A 85 7.62 -17.55 -3.84
C ALA A 85 8.38 -17.41 -2.50
N ILE A 86 7.74 -17.78 -1.40
CA ILE A 86 8.34 -17.91 -0.06
C ILE A 86 8.23 -19.37 0.36
N ALA A 87 9.35 -20.07 0.43
CA ALA A 87 9.36 -21.53 0.55
C ALA A 87 8.74 -22.06 1.85
N SER A 88 8.75 -21.26 2.93
CA SER A 88 8.19 -21.64 4.25
C SER A 88 6.72 -21.29 4.44
N ILE A 89 6.06 -20.71 3.44
CA ILE A 89 4.65 -20.31 3.50
C ILE A 89 3.84 -21.20 2.55
N PRO A 90 2.62 -21.67 2.94
CA PRO A 90 1.75 -22.45 2.06
C PRO A 90 1.44 -21.71 0.75
N ASP A 91 1.33 -22.46 -0.35
CA ASP A 91 1.15 -21.90 -1.70
C ASP A 91 -0.13 -21.07 -1.85
N GLU A 92 -1.19 -21.43 -1.14
CA GLU A 92 -2.49 -20.75 -1.14
C GLU A 92 -2.54 -19.50 -0.25
N SER A 93 -1.51 -19.23 0.53
CA SER A 93 -1.46 -18.04 1.37
C SER A 93 -1.38 -16.77 0.53
N ALA A 94 -2.14 -15.76 0.94
CA ALA A 94 -2.03 -14.43 0.36
C ALA A 94 -0.79 -13.72 0.91
N ILE A 95 0.06 -13.25 0.02
CA ILE A 95 1.28 -12.50 0.36
C ILE A 95 1.37 -11.22 -0.48
N GLU A 96 2.04 -10.20 0.06
CA GLU A 96 2.46 -9.03 -0.71
C GLU A 96 3.91 -9.21 -1.13
N ILE A 97 4.15 -9.26 -2.43
CA ILE A 97 5.47 -9.53 -2.99
C ILE A 97 5.64 -8.85 -4.36
N ASN A 98 6.88 -8.57 -4.74
CA ASN A 98 7.18 -8.13 -6.09
C ASN A 98 6.86 -9.22 -7.11
N CYS A 99 6.07 -8.86 -8.10
CA CYS A 99 5.65 -9.74 -9.19
C CYS A 99 6.03 -9.16 -10.54
N VAL A 100 6.35 -10.00 -11.48
CA VAL A 100 6.33 -9.64 -12.90
C VAL A 100 4.87 -9.60 -13.35
N ILE A 101 4.40 -8.47 -13.82
CA ILE A 101 3.01 -8.28 -14.24
C ILE A 101 2.85 -8.66 -15.71
N THR A 102 2.05 -9.68 -15.95
CA THR A 102 1.76 -10.18 -17.30
C THR A 102 0.27 -10.00 -17.64
N LYS A 103 -0.09 -10.17 -18.92
CA LYS A 103 -1.50 -10.17 -19.35
C LYS A 103 -2.36 -11.26 -18.70
N GLU A 104 -1.74 -12.31 -18.15
CA GLU A 104 -2.39 -13.42 -17.43
C GLU A 104 -2.46 -13.17 -15.92
N GLY A 105 -1.93 -12.03 -15.45
CA GLY A 105 -1.86 -11.66 -14.06
C GLY A 105 -0.43 -11.61 -13.49
N PRO A 106 -0.30 -11.45 -12.18
CA PRO A 106 0.98 -11.35 -11.50
C PRO A 106 1.69 -12.70 -11.42
N ARG A 107 3.00 -12.69 -11.67
CA ARG A 107 3.92 -13.82 -11.48
C ARG A 107 4.88 -13.48 -10.36
N PRO A 108 4.72 -14.06 -9.15
CA PRO A 108 5.56 -13.73 -8.00
C PRO A 108 7.03 -14.06 -8.27
N ILE A 109 7.91 -13.18 -7.80
CA ILE A 109 9.35 -13.39 -7.84
C ILE A 109 9.76 -14.16 -6.60
N ALA A 110 10.29 -15.38 -6.78
CA ALA A 110 10.71 -16.22 -5.66
C ALA A 110 11.88 -15.58 -4.91
N ILE A 111 11.75 -15.52 -3.58
CA ILE A 111 12.78 -14.97 -2.68
C ILE A 111 13.38 -16.05 -1.76
N GLY A 112 12.87 -17.28 -1.84
CA GLY A 112 13.27 -18.35 -0.92
C GLY A 112 12.73 -18.15 0.49
N ASP A 113 13.45 -18.64 1.48
CA ASP A 113 13.07 -18.47 2.88
C ASP A 113 13.56 -17.14 3.44
N PRO A 114 12.73 -16.40 4.16
CA PRO A 114 13.18 -15.23 4.91
C PRO A 114 14.06 -15.64 6.10
N PRO A 115 14.93 -14.74 6.59
CA PRO A 115 15.70 -14.97 7.80
C PRO A 115 14.81 -15.36 8.98
N VAL A 116 15.29 -16.26 9.84
CA VAL A 116 14.55 -16.77 11.02
C VAL A 116 13.99 -15.63 11.89
N ALA A 117 14.72 -14.53 12.02
CA ALA A 117 14.31 -13.36 12.81
C ALA A 117 13.03 -12.65 12.32
N VAL A 118 12.60 -12.88 11.08
CA VAL A 118 11.38 -12.26 10.49
C VAL A 118 10.32 -13.30 10.12
N ARG A 119 10.60 -14.56 10.39
CA ARG A 119 9.72 -15.68 10.02
C ARG A 119 8.64 -15.97 11.07
N GLY A 120 8.81 -15.50 12.29
CA GLY A 120 7.92 -15.74 13.45
C GLY A 120 8.20 -17.05 14.14
#